data_e975a6786fe7a684c9a0e8902e8c1787
#
_entry.id   e975a6786fe7a684c9a0e8902e8c1787
#
_cell.length_a   1.000
_cell.length_b   1.000
_cell.length_c   1.000
_cell.angle_alpha   90.00
_cell.angle_beta   90.00
_cell.angle_gamma   90.00
#
_symmetry.space_group_name_H-M   'P 1'
#
loop_
_entity.id
_entity.type
_entity.pdbx_description
1 polymer ?
#
loop_
_entity_poly.entity_id
_entity_poly.type
_entity_poly.pdbx_seq_one_letter_code
_entity_poly.pdbx_strand_id
1 'polypeptide(L)'
;MGKKLVMDSAPLVSVLMNCFNGEKYLREAIDSVINQTYQNWEIVFWDNASTDNSASIAKSYDERIKYHLASETTPLGEARNLALKKARGEYIAFLDCDDVWLSDKISSQVRLIASDPNCALVFSLC
;
A
#
# COMPACT_ATOMS: atom_id res chain seq x y z
N MET A 1 -4.42 11.83 28.00
CA MET A 1 -4.28 11.81 27.19
C MET A 1 -3.21 12.03 26.16
N GLY A 2 -1.98 11.98 26.55
CA GLY A 2 -0.90 12.07 25.58
C GLY A 2 -1.00 11.00 24.49
N LYS A 3 -1.35 9.78 24.88
CA LYS A 3 -1.43 8.73 23.89
C LYS A 3 -2.59 8.94 22.93
N LYS A 4 -3.63 9.60 23.35
CA LYS A 4 -4.71 9.91 22.47
C LYS A 4 -4.26 10.89 21.38
N LEU A 5 -3.46 11.86 21.77
CA LEU A 5 -2.90 12.80 20.80
C LEU A 5 -1.99 12.08 19.80
N VAL A 6 -1.23 11.10 20.28
CA VAL A 6 -0.37 10.34 19.38
C VAL A 6 -1.19 9.59 18.36
N MET A 7 -2.30 8.99 18.79
CA MET A 7 -3.18 8.29 17.86
C MET A 7 -3.79 9.25 16.85
N ASP A 8 -4.21 10.41 17.32
CA ASP A 8 -4.84 11.39 16.43
C ASP A 8 -3.87 11.97 15.42
N SER A 9 -2.58 11.95 15.73
CA SER A 9 -1.59 12.51 14.81
C SER A 9 -0.99 11.49 13.87
N ALA A 10 -1.42 10.23 13.96
CA ALA A 10 -0.91 9.19 13.07
C ALA A 10 -1.41 9.44 11.65
N PRO A 11 -0.50 9.67 10.69
CA PRO A 11 -0.93 9.95 9.33
C PRO A 11 -1.44 8.72 8.61
N LEU A 12 -2.31 8.93 7.64
CA LEU A 12 -2.75 7.84 6.78
C LEU A 12 -1.69 7.56 5.74
N VAL A 13 -1.35 6.29 5.59
CA VAL A 13 -0.38 5.82 4.61
C VAL A 13 -1.13 5.11 3.50
N SER A 14 -0.91 5.55 2.26
CA SER A 14 -1.48 4.86 1.11
C SER A 14 -0.43 3.89 0.56
N VAL A 15 -0.74 2.60 0.63
CA VAL A 15 0.11 1.56 0.07
C VAL A 15 -0.36 1.31 -1.36
N LEU A 16 0.46 1.68 -2.33
CA LEU A 16 0.10 1.49 -3.73
C LEU A 16 0.57 0.12 -4.18
N MET A 17 -0.35 -0.71 -4.58
CA MET A 17 -0.07 -2.07 -5.03
C MET A 17 -0.55 -2.23 -6.45
N ASN A 18 0.38 -2.30 -7.39
CA ASN A 18 0.07 -2.59 -8.79
C ASN A 18 0.14 -4.09 -9.00
N CYS A 19 -0.83 -4.62 -9.69
CA CYS A 19 -0.90 -6.06 -9.90
C CYS A 19 -1.27 -6.38 -11.35
N PHE A 20 -0.49 -7.27 -11.94
CA PHE A 20 -0.82 -7.87 -13.21
C PHE A 20 -0.56 -9.36 -13.09
N ASN A 21 -1.63 -10.15 -13.05
CA ASN A 21 -1.56 -11.61 -12.95
C ASN A 21 -0.68 -12.08 -11.79
N GLY A 22 -0.97 -11.55 -10.58
CA GLY A 22 -0.20 -11.83 -9.39
C GLY A 22 -0.81 -12.82 -8.43
N GLU A 23 -1.80 -13.61 -8.86
CA GLU A 23 -2.56 -14.46 -7.93
C GLU A 23 -1.70 -15.38 -7.07
N LYS A 24 -0.55 -15.78 -7.58
CA LYS A 24 0.30 -16.73 -6.87
C LYS A 24 0.79 -16.24 -5.52
N TYR A 25 1.16 -14.97 -5.43
CA TYR A 25 1.75 -14.41 -4.20
C TYR A 25 0.92 -13.29 -3.60
N LEU A 26 -0.20 -12.94 -4.22
CA LEU A 26 -0.95 -11.76 -3.85
C LEU A 26 -1.47 -11.80 -2.41
N ARG A 27 -1.95 -12.96 -1.95
CA ARG A 27 -2.46 -13.05 -0.58
C ARG A 27 -1.38 -12.77 0.45
N GLU A 28 -0.18 -13.29 0.21
CA GLU A 28 0.93 -13.04 1.12
C GLU A 28 1.29 -11.56 1.16
N ALA A 29 1.28 -10.90 0.01
CA ALA A 29 1.57 -9.47 -0.05
C ALA A 29 0.55 -8.65 0.71
N ILE A 30 -0.74 -8.89 0.48
CA ILE A 30 -1.80 -8.16 1.17
C ILE A 30 -1.77 -8.45 2.67
N ASP A 31 -1.61 -9.72 3.03
CA ASP A 31 -1.57 -10.10 4.44
C ASP A 31 -0.41 -9.42 5.17
N SER A 32 0.70 -9.17 4.49
CA SER A 32 1.84 -8.51 5.11
C SER A 32 1.53 -7.05 5.45
N VAL A 33 0.59 -6.43 4.76
CA VAL A 33 0.12 -5.09 5.11
C VAL A 33 -0.87 -5.16 6.27
N ILE A 34 -1.78 -6.13 6.21
CA ILE A 34 -2.77 -6.30 7.27
C ILE A 34 -2.09 -6.57 8.62
N ASN A 35 -0.99 -7.30 8.60
CA ASN A 35 -0.26 -7.66 9.81
C ASN A 35 0.75 -6.61 10.28
N GLN A 36 0.74 -5.41 9.69
CA GLN A 36 1.60 -4.33 10.13
C GLN A 36 1.22 -3.86 11.53
N THR A 37 2.21 -3.47 12.32
CA THR A 37 1.94 -2.89 13.63
C THR A 37 1.28 -1.52 13.49
N TYR A 38 1.59 -0.79 12.43
CA TYR A 38 0.95 0.48 12.11
C TYR A 38 -0.34 0.20 11.35
N GLN A 39 -1.47 0.66 11.84
CA GLN A 39 -2.77 0.28 11.29
C GLN A 39 -3.49 1.38 10.51
N ASN A 40 -2.96 2.60 10.48
CA ASN A 40 -3.63 3.67 9.74
C ASN A 40 -3.14 3.73 8.30
N TRP A 41 -3.60 2.77 7.52
CA TRP A 41 -3.23 2.64 6.12
C TRP A 41 -4.44 2.27 5.28
N GLU A 42 -4.33 2.55 3.99
CA GLU A 42 -5.22 2.01 2.96
C GLU A 42 -4.33 1.35 1.91
N ILE A 43 -4.86 0.35 1.22
CA ILE A 43 -4.19 -0.19 0.04
C ILE A 43 -4.94 0.36 -1.18
N VAL A 44 -4.22 1.04 -2.07
CA VAL A 44 -4.75 1.40 -3.37
C VAL A 44 -4.30 0.29 -4.31
N PHE A 45 -5.22 -0.62 -4.58
CA PHE A 45 -4.93 -1.80 -5.40
C PHE A 45 -5.28 -1.48 -6.84
N TRP A 46 -4.26 -1.37 -7.67
CA TRP A 46 -4.45 -1.11 -9.09
C TRP A 46 -4.28 -2.40 -9.87
N ASP A 47 -5.40 -2.94 -10.35
CA ASP A 47 -5.40 -4.15 -11.15
C ASP A 47 -5.16 -3.75 -12.60
N ASN A 48 -3.98 -4.03 -13.11
CA ASN A 48 -3.54 -3.61 -14.43
C ASN A 48 -4.10 -4.55 -15.51
N ALA A 49 -5.40 -4.81 -15.42
CA ALA A 49 -6.16 -5.67 -16.34
C ALA A 49 -5.69 -7.13 -16.27
N SER A 50 -5.60 -7.66 -15.06
CA SER A 50 -5.25 -9.08 -14.85
C SER A 50 -6.29 -10.00 -15.44
N THR A 51 -5.86 -11.15 -15.93
CA THR A 51 -6.74 -12.18 -16.48
C THR A 51 -6.87 -13.39 -15.57
N ASP A 52 -6.16 -13.40 -14.44
CA ASP A 52 -6.23 -14.49 -13.46
C ASP A 52 -7.17 -14.13 -12.30
N ASN A 53 -7.00 -14.76 -11.14
CA ASN A 53 -7.87 -14.54 -9.99
C ASN A 53 -7.43 -13.38 -9.08
N SER A 54 -6.52 -12.53 -9.56
CA SER A 54 -6.05 -11.40 -8.75
C SER A 54 -7.19 -10.50 -8.27
N ALA A 55 -8.16 -10.22 -9.15
CA ALA A 55 -9.30 -9.38 -8.78
C ALA A 55 -10.11 -9.99 -7.66
N SER A 56 -10.41 -11.29 -7.77
CA SER A 56 -11.19 -12.00 -6.74
C SER A 56 -10.48 -11.99 -5.40
N ILE A 57 -9.17 -12.18 -5.43
CA ILE A 57 -8.38 -12.19 -4.20
C ILE A 57 -8.42 -10.80 -3.54
N ALA A 58 -8.17 -9.75 -4.30
CA ALA A 58 -8.18 -8.40 -3.76
C ALA A 58 -9.53 -8.03 -3.17
N LYS A 59 -10.60 -8.42 -3.85
CA LYS A 59 -11.96 -8.09 -3.41
C LYS A 59 -12.44 -8.91 -2.23
N SER A 60 -11.71 -9.95 -1.85
CA SER A 60 -12.10 -10.80 -0.72
C SER A 60 -11.74 -10.18 0.63
N TYR A 61 -11.01 -9.08 0.65
CA TYR A 61 -10.59 -8.38 1.86
C TYR A 61 -11.59 -7.28 2.21
N ASP A 62 -11.29 -6.54 3.29
CA ASP A 62 -12.20 -5.51 3.76
C ASP A 62 -12.07 -4.21 2.97
N GLU A 63 -12.77 -3.17 3.41
CA GLU A 63 -12.89 -1.90 2.69
C GLU A 63 -11.62 -1.06 2.68
N ARG A 64 -10.60 -1.42 3.46
CA ARG A 64 -9.33 -0.71 3.41
C ARG A 64 -8.53 -1.04 2.13
N ILE A 65 -8.92 -2.12 1.45
CA ILE A 65 -8.35 -2.45 0.14
C ILE A 65 -9.23 -1.79 -0.92
N LYS A 66 -8.74 -0.71 -1.50
CA LYS A 66 -9.48 0.05 -2.51
C LYS A 66 -9.12 -0.50 -3.90
N TYR A 67 -10.00 -1.31 -4.43
CA TYR A 67 -9.76 -1.99 -5.71
C TYR A 67 -10.12 -1.09 -6.88
N HIS A 68 -9.20 -0.96 -7.83
CA HIS A 68 -9.41 -0.23 -9.08
C HIS A 68 -8.98 -1.11 -10.25
N LEU A 69 -9.85 -1.22 -11.24
CA LEU A 69 -9.55 -2.00 -12.44
C LEU A 69 -9.17 -1.06 -13.57
N ALA A 70 -8.00 -1.31 -14.18
CA ALA A 70 -7.59 -0.56 -15.35
C ALA A 70 -8.40 -1.00 -16.56
N SER A 71 -8.67 -0.06 -17.48
CA SER A 71 -9.39 -0.39 -18.71
C SER A 71 -8.53 -1.22 -19.65
N GLU A 72 -7.22 -1.12 -19.53
CA GLU A 72 -6.28 -1.89 -20.32
C GLU A 72 -4.95 -1.97 -19.59
N THR A 73 -4.13 -2.94 -19.97
CA THR A 73 -2.80 -3.07 -19.39
C THR A 73 -1.91 -1.95 -19.88
N THR A 74 -1.23 -1.28 -18.95
CA THR A 74 -0.30 -0.20 -19.27
C THR A 74 1.08 -0.51 -18.67
N PRO A 75 2.13 0.20 -19.12
CA PRO A 75 3.44 0.04 -18.49
C PRO A 75 3.40 0.36 -16.98
N LEU A 76 4.29 -0.25 -16.23
CA LEU A 76 4.29 -0.12 -14.77
C LEU A 76 4.35 1.33 -14.28
N GLY A 77 5.20 2.16 -14.90
CA GLY A 77 5.31 3.55 -14.50
C GLY A 77 4.00 4.31 -14.64
N GLU A 78 3.28 4.06 -15.75
CA GLU A 78 1.99 4.68 -15.97
C GLU A 78 0.96 4.14 -15.00
N ALA A 79 0.97 2.84 -14.75
CA ALA A 79 0.05 2.23 -13.80
C ALA A 79 0.26 2.79 -12.39
N ARG A 80 1.52 3.02 -11.98
CA ARG A 80 1.80 3.62 -10.69
C ARG A 80 1.26 5.05 -10.60
N ASN A 81 1.38 5.82 -11.67
CA ASN A 81 0.83 7.18 -11.69
C ASN A 81 -0.68 7.18 -11.58
N LEU A 82 -1.34 6.24 -12.23
CA LEU A 82 -2.79 6.13 -12.15
C LEU A 82 -3.23 5.74 -10.74
N ALA A 83 -2.52 4.80 -10.12
CA ALA A 83 -2.80 4.42 -8.75
C ALA A 83 -2.57 5.58 -7.79
N LEU A 84 -1.51 6.34 -8.02
CA LEU A 84 -1.17 7.47 -7.16
C LEU A 84 -2.30 8.49 -7.11
N LYS A 85 -3.01 8.70 -8.21
CA LYS A 85 -4.12 9.63 -8.26
C LYS A 85 -5.29 9.22 -7.37
N LYS A 86 -5.34 7.96 -6.98
CA LYS A 86 -6.41 7.45 -6.12
C LYS A 86 -6.02 7.45 -4.64
N ALA A 87 -4.76 7.75 -4.34
CA ALA A 87 -4.26 7.73 -2.97
C ALA A 87 -4.80 8.90 -2.17
N ARG A 88 -5.17 8.66 -0.93
CA ARG A 88 -5.72 9.68 -0.03
C ARG A 88 -4.81 9.95 1.16
N GLY A 89 -3.77 9.16 1.32
CA GLY A 89 -2.89 9.27 2.47
C GLY A 89 -1.91 10.42 2.39
N GLU A 90 -1.39 10.80 3.53
CA GLU A 90 -0.34 11.80 3.61
C GLU A 90 0.99 11.26 3.12
N TYR A 91 1.20 9.96 3.28
CA TYR A 91 2.42 9.30 2.85
C TYR A 91 2.07 8.19 1.86
N ILE A 92 2.98 7.94 0.96
CA ILE A 92 2.81 6.94 -0.09
C ILE A 92 3.90 5.89 0.07
N ALA A 93 3.50 4.62 0.01
CA ALA A 93 4.43 3.50 0.00
C ALA A 93 4.08 2.61 -1.18
N PHE A 94 5.09 1.97 -1.76
CA PHE A 94 4.88 1.06 -2.88
C PHE A 94 5.17 -0.37 -2.45
N LEU A 95 4.28 -1.28 -2.82
CA LEU A 95 4.47 -2.71 -2.55
C LEU A 95 4.06 -3.49 -3.79
N ASP A 96 4.98 -4.25 -4.34
CA ASP A 96 4.66 -5.11 -5.47
C ASP A 96 3.83 -6.31 -5.01
N CYS A 97 2.99 -6.83 -5.88
CA CYS A 97 2.06 -7.90 -5.51
C CYS A 97 2.75 -9.24 -5.25
N ASP A 98 4.05 -9.33 -5.46
CA ASP A 98 4.84 -10.53 -5.15
C ASP A 98 5.85 -10.29 -4.02
N ASP A 99 5.76 -9.18 -3.32
CA ASP A 99 6.63 -8.85 -2.19
C ASP A 99 5.89 -8.97 -0.87
N VAL A 100 6.66 -9.11 0.20
CA VAL A 100 6.13 -9.23 1.56
C VAL A 100 6.91 -8.30 2.47
N TRP A 101 6.20 -7.55 3.31
CA TRP A 101 6.82 -6.63 4.26
C TRP A 101 6.95 -7.26 5.63
N LEU A 102 7.98 -6.86 6.36
CA LEU A 102 8.08 -7.16 7.78
C LEU A 102 7.05 -6.34 8.54
N SER A 103 6.64 -6.82 9.72
CA SER A 103 5.52 -6.23 10.45
C SER A 103 5.73 -4.79 10.91
N ASP A 104 6.97 -4.32 10.98
CA ASP A 104 7.28 -2.96 11.43
C ASP A 104 7.70 -2.04 10.29
N LYS A 105 7.49 -2.45 9.04
CA LYS A 105 7.92 -1.68 7.89
C LYS A 105 7.31 -0.27 7.87
N ILE A 106 5.99 -0.19 7.98
CA ILE A 106 5.30 1.09 7.91
C ILE A 106 5.64 1.95 9.13
N SER A 107 5.59 1.35 10.33
CA SER A 107 5.86 2.12 11.54
C SER A 107 7.26 2.69 11.56
N SER A 108 8.24 1.93 11.09
CA SER A 108 9.62 2.40 11.01
C SER A 108 9.77 3.58 10.06
N GLN A 109 9.14 3.50 8.90
CA GLN A 109 9.25 4.56 7.91
C GLN A 109 8.51 5.82 8.33
N VAL A 110 7.33 5.66 8.92
CA VAL A 110 6.58 6.82 9.42
C VAL A 110 7.37 7.52 10.52
N ARG A 111 8.02 6.74 11.39
CA ARG A 111 8.82 7.31 12.46
C ARG A 111 10.00 8.12 11.92
N LEU A 112 10.65 7.61 10.87
CA LEU A 112 11.77 8.31 10.24
C LEU A 112 11.33 9.64 9.63
N ILE A 113 10.20 9.64 8.92
CA ILE A 113 9.68 10.86 8.32
C ILE A 113 9.29 11.87 9.39
N ALA A 114 8.66 11.40 10.45
CA ALA A 114 8.21 12.27 11.52
C ALA A 114 9.38 12.88 12.30
N SER A 115 10.50 12.17 12.42
CA SER A 115 11.66 12.64 13.15
C SER A 115 12.54 13.60 12.34
N ASP A 116 12.36 13.67 11.05
CA ASP A 116 13.15 14.53 10.16
C ASP A 116 12.21 15.27 9.22
N PRO A 117 11.84 16.51 9.56
CA PRO A 117 10.90 17.29 8.74
C PRO A 117 11.40 17.55 7.32
N ASN A 118 12.71 17.42 7.10
CA ASN A 118 13.27 17.63 5.77
C ASN A 118 13.31 16.36 4.94
N CYS A 119 12.93 15.24 5.53
CA CYS A 119 12.89 13.97 4.82
C CYS A 119 11.65 13.93 3.94
N ALA A 120 11.83 13.97 2.64
CA ALA A 120 10.72 13.95 1.69
C ALA A 120 10.41 12.54 1.20
N LEU A 121 11.34 11.61 1.36
CA LEU A 121 11.21 10.29 0.78
C LEU A 121 12.04 9.29 1.56
N VAL A 122 11.43 8.16 1.88
CA VAL A 122 12.12 7.07 2.57
C VAL A 122 12.14 5.85 1.68
N PHE A 123 13.31 5.30 1.42
CA PHE A 123 13.45 4.08 0.67
C PHE A 123 13.75 2.92 1.59
N SER A 124 13.23 1.78 1.24
CA SER A 124 13.55 0.55 1.91
C SER A 124 14.11 -0.42 0.88
N LEU A 125 15.33 -0.83 1.09
CA LEU A 125 15.96 -1.83 0.24
C LEU A 125 15.70 -3.18 0.88
N CYS A 126 14.83 -3.92 0.34
CA CYS A 126 14.52 -5.23 0.92
C CYS A 126 14.68 -6.33 -0.10
#